data_6aca8356a1a2e208e3604514dc1a3772
#
_entry.id   6aca8356a1a2e208e3604514dc1a3772
#
_cell.length_a   1.000
_cell.length_b   1.000
_cell.length_c   1.000
_cell.angle_alpha   90.00
_cell.angle_beta   90.00
_cell.angle_gamma   90.00
#
_symmetry.space_group_name_H-M   'P 1'
#
loop_
_entity.id
_entity.type
_entity.pdbx_description
1 polymer ?
#
loop_
_entity_poly.entity_id
_entity_poly.type
_entity_poly.pdbx_seq_one_letter_code
_entity_poly.pdbx_strand_id
1 'polypeptide(L)' 'MNADAFNMSIRVFLKKVGVHSQREIEAAVEKALAEGKLKGNETLPAKMTLTLGGTDLEVTFEDSIKLE' A
#
# COMPACT_ATOMS: atom_id res chain seq x y z
N MET A 1 -17.10 -23.03 -6.83
CA MET A 1 -16.30 -22.08 -6.05
C MET A 1 -16.68 -22.22 -4.58
N ASN A 2 -15.70 -22.17 -3.69
CA ASN A 2 -15.94 -22.17 -2.24
C ASN A 2 -15.90 -20.72 -1.77
N ALA A 3 -17.05 -20.18 -1.38
CA ALA A 3 -17.18 -18.77 -0.98
C ALA A 3 -16.37 -18.43 0.27
N ASP A 4 -16.28 -19.36 1.23
CA ASP A 4 -15.50 -19.13 2.46
C ASP A 4 -14.01 -19.08 2.17
N ALA A 5 -13.50 -19.99 1.35
CA ALA A 5 -12.11 -20.01 0.94
C ALA A 5 -11.75 -18.74 0.14
N PHE A 6 -12.66 -18.32 -0.72
CA PHE A 6 -12.49 -17.10 -1.52
C PHE A 6 -12.37 -15.87 -0.62
N ASN A 7 -13.33 -15.69 0.28
CA ASN A 7 -13.31 -14.54 1.20
C ASN A 7 -12.09 -14.55 2.12
N MET A 8 -11.73 -15.73 2.65
CA MET A 8 -10.58 -15.85 3.53
C MET A 8 -9.29 -15.49 2.81
N SER A 9 -9.10 -15.97 1.58
CA SER A 9 -7.88 -15.68 0.82
C SER A 9 -7.75 -14.21 0.45
N ILE A 10 -8.88 -13.53 0.18
CA ILE A 10 -8.87 -12.07 -0.03
C ILE A 10 -8.36 -11.36 1.23
N ARG A 11 -8.91 -11.71 2.39
CA ARG A 11 -8.51 -11.09 3.66
C ARG A 11 -7.04 -11.31 3.98
N VAL A 12 -6.55 -12.53 3.77
CA VAL A 12 -5.14 -12.86 4.00
C VAL A 12 -4.25 -12.04 3.08
N PHE A 13 -4.60 -11.96 1.81
CA PHE A 13 -3.86 -11.17 0.83
C PHE A 13 -3.83 -9.69 1.21
N LEU A 14 -4.99 -9.10 1.53
CA LEU A 14 -5.07 -7.68 1.87
C LEU A 14 -4.32 -7.35 3.16
N LYS A 15 -4.38 -8.24 4.14
CA LYS A 15 -3.62 -8.06 5.38
C LYS A 15 -2.12 -8.07 5.10
N LYS A 16 -1.66 -9.00 4.29
CA LYS A 16 -0.26 -9.10 3.90
C LYS A 16 0.19 -7.83 3.17
N VAL A 17 -0.59 -7.39 2.19
CA VAL A 17 -0.30 -6.17 1.44
C VAL A 17 -0.27 -4.97 2.37
N GLY A 18 -1.26 -4.83 3.25
CA GLY A 18 -1.34 -3.69 4.17
C GLY A 18 -0.17 -3.62 5.14
N VAL A 19 0.15 -4.74 5.78
CA VAL A 19 1.25 -4.78 6.76
C VAL A 19 2.59 -4.52 6.10
N HIS A 20 2.87 -5.17 4.97
CA HIS A 20 4.14 -5.00 4.27
C HIS A 20 4.26 -3.61 3.66
N SER A 21 3.17 -3.10 3.07
CA SER A 21 3.18 -1.76 2.47
C SER A 21 3.43 -0.68 3.52
N GLN A 22 2.86 -0.84 4.72
CA GLN A 22 3.10 0.12 5.79
C GLN A 22 4.58 0.18 6.15
N ARG A 23 5.24 -0.96 6.27
CA ARG A 23 6.67 -1.04 6.57
C ARG A 23 7.53 -0.40 5.47
N GLU A 24 7.16 -0.65 4.21
CA GLU A 24 7.87 -0.08 3.08
C GLU A 24 7.73 1.45 3.05
N ILE A 25 6.53 1.97 3.35
CA ILE A 25 6.31 3.41 3.42
C ILE A 25 7.12 4.02 4.55
N GLU A 26 7.09 3.41 5.74
CA GLU A 26 7.84 3.89 6.89
C GLU A 26 9.35 3.95 6.58
N ALA A 27 9.88 2.89 5.99
CA ALA A 27 11.30 2.83 5.64
C ALA A 27 11.67 3.87 4.58
N ALA A 28 10.82 4.06 3.57
CA ALA A 28 11.07 5.03 2.51
C ALA A 28 11.07 6.47 3.05
N VAL A 29 10.15 6.78 3.94
CA VAL A 29 10.07 8.11 4.56
C VAL A 29 11.26 8.36 5.47
N GLU A 30 11.64 7.39 6.30
CA GLU A 30 12.81 7.51 7.17
C GLU A 30 14.09 7.77 6.37
N LYS A 31 14.26 7.04 5.28
CA LYS A 31 15.41 7.20 4.39
C LYS A 31 15.42 8.60 3.76
N ALA A 32 14.27 9.05 3.27
CA ALA A 32 14.17 10.37 2.63
C ALA A 32 14.41 11.50 3.63
N LEU A 33 13.98 11.35 4.88
CA LEU A 33 14.27 12.31 5.94
C LEU A 33 15.77 12.34 6.25
N ALA A 34 16.41 11.18 6.35
CA ALA A 34 17.83 11.07 6.63
C ALA A 34 18.68 11.69 5.51
N GLU A 35 18.21 11.58 4.26
CA GLU A 35 18.90 12.13 3.10
C GLU A 35 18.57 13.61 2.84
N GLY A 36 17.72 14.20 3.66
CA GLY A 36 17.33 15.60 3.51
C GLY A 36 16.35 15.87 2.38
N LYS A 37 15.75 14.83 1.80
CA LYS A 37 14.74 14.98 0.72
C LYS A 37 13.39 15.42 1.26
N LEU A 38 13.12 15.07 2.51
CA LEU A 38 11.88 15.45 3.21
C LEU A 38 12.23 16.18 4.49
N LYS A 39 11.34 17.06 4.92
CA LYS A 39 11.51 17.86 6.15
C LYS A 39 10.69 17.32 7.33
N GLY A 40 9.64 16.54 7.06
CA GLY A 40 8.78 15.97 8.09
C GLY A 40 7.42 16.64 8.21
N ASN A 41 7.13 17.60 7.35
CA ASN A 41 5.84 18.32 7.36
C ASN A 41 5.06 18.16 6.06
N GLU A 42 5.51 17.30 5.16
CA GLU A 42 4.88 17.14 3.86
C GLU A 42 3.63 16.27 3.91
N THR A 43 2.81 16.44 2.88
CA THR A 43 1.74 15.53 2.53
C THR A 43 2.16 14.88 1.22
N LEU A 44 2.32 13.57 1.23
CA LEU A 44 2.89 12.83 0.11
C LEU A 44 1.81 12.05 -0.65
N PRO A 45 1.81 12.11 -1.99
CA PRO A 45 0.86 11.29 -2.75
C PRO A 45 1.29 9.82 -2.69
N ALA A 46 0.32 8.94 -2.51
CA ALA A 46 0.53 7.50 -2.52
C ALA A 46 -0.36 6.86 -3.58
N LYS A 47 0.15 5.85 -4.25
CA LYS A 47 -0.55 5.17 -5.34
C LYS A 47 -0.27 3.69 -5.28
N MET A 48 -1.32 2.88 -5.43
CA MET A 48 -1.22 1.43 -5.47
C MET A 48 -2.10 0.87 -6.57
N THR A 49 -1.55 -0.02 -7.39
CA THR A 49 -2.30 -0.66 -8.46
C THR A 49 -2.54 -2.12 -8.12
N LEU A 50 -3.81 -2.53 -8.21
CA LEU A 50 -4.23 -3.90 -7.95
C LEU A 50 -4.58 -4.58 -9.28
N THR A 51 -3.95 -5.73 -9.52
CA THR A 51 -4.32 -6.60 -10.64
C THR A 51 -4.66 -7.97 -10.08
N LEU A 52 -5.51 -8.70 -10.78
CA LEU A 52 -5.87 -10.07 -10.40
C LEU A 52 -5.76 -10.96 -11.63
N GLY A 53 -4.82 -11.91 -11.59
CA GLY A 53 -4.59 -12.84 -12.69
C GLY A 53 -5.84 -13.67 -12.97
N GLY A 54 -6.09 -13.97 -14.24
CA GLY A 54 -7.28 -14.69 -14.66
C GLY A 54 -8.50 -13.80 -14.82
N THR A 55 -8.37 -12.51 -14.60
CA THR A 55 -9.46 -11.53 -14.72
C THR A 55 -8.94 -10.27 -15.42
N ASP A 56 -9.85 -9.37 -15.76
CA ASP A 56 -9.50 -8.08 -16.35
C ASP A 56 -9.35 -6.98 -15.29
N LEU A 57 -9.29 -7.36 -14.02
CA LEU A 57 -9.20 -6.38 -12.94
C LEU A 57 -7.86 -5.63 -12.99
N GLU A 58 -7.94 -4.31 -13.09
CA GLU A 58 -6.81 -3.42 -12.93
C GLU A 58 -7.36 -2.11 -12.39
N VAL A 59 -7.07 -1.81 -11.14
CA VAL A 59 -7.56 -0.62 -10.47
C VAL A 59 -6.44 0.03 -9.67
N THR A 60 -6.43 1.35 -9.68
CA THR A 60 -5.44 2.14 -8.96
C THR A 60 -6.12 2.87 -7.82
N PHE A 61 -5.52 2.78 -6.65
CA PHE A 61 -5.95 3.50 -5.45
C PHE A 61 -4.96 4.62 -5.19
N GLU A 62 -5.47 5.83 -4.96
CA GLU A 62 -4.64 6.99 -4.70
C GLU A 62 -5.13 7.68 -3.43
N ASP A 63 -4.21 8.13 -2.61
CA ASP A 63 -4.51 8.88 -1.40
C ASP A 63 -3.28 9.68 -0.99
N SER A 64 -3.38 10.37 0.13
CA SER A 64 -2.30 11.18 0.65
C SER A 64 -1.82 10.62 1.99
N ILE A 65 -0.50 10.64 2.17
CA ILE A 65 0.14 10.26 3.42
C ILE A 65 0.66 11.54 4.07
N LYS A 66 0.15 11.84 5.25
CA LYS A 66 0.53 13.06 5.98
C LYS A 66 1.64 12.75 6.97
N LEU A 67 2.69 13.55 6.94
CA LEU A 67 3.80 13.44 7.90
C LEU A 67 3.56 14.31 9.13
N GLU A 68 2.63 15.25 9.03
CA GLU A 68 2.34 16.15 10.12
C GLU A 68 0.84 16.45 10.27
#